data_9a9ae8340a8bddbd5419fb0e93868e10
#
_entry.id   9a9ae8340a8bddbd5419fb0e93868e10
#
_cell.length_a   1.000
_cell.length_b   1.000
_cell.length_c   1.000
_cell.angle_alpha   90.00
_cell.angle_beta   90.00
_cell.angle_gamma   90.00
#
_symmetry.space_group_name_H-M   'P 1'
#
loop_
_entity.id
_entity.type
_entity.pdbx_description
1 polymer ?
#
loop_
_entity_poly.entity_id
_entity_poly.type
_entity_poly.pdbx_seq_one_letter_code
_entity_poly.pdbx_strand_id
1 'polypeptide(L)'
;MKSFDALRAELTAGTTNCEKITEEYLRVIEEKKHLNALLAVFPEKALAQAKSVDKKLRDGNAGVLAGMVISIKDLICVKDERVTCGSKILEHFVSLYDATVVQRLRNADAIIIGKNNMDEFAMGSSTENSAYGRVKLPQDETRVPGGSSGGSAVAVRAGLSTTSLGSDTGGSIRQPAAFCGVVGLKPTYGRVSRYGLVAFASSFDSIGPLALTTRDAASVLQVIAGHDANDSTSADVQVPNYFSTLTQDVKGIRVGIPKEYFGDALDSEIRQAVEKKIDILRAHGATIEEISLPHTEYTIATYYILATAEASSNLDRYDGARYGFRKENVADLSEMYIKSRSEGFGSEVKRRIMLGTYVLSAGYYDAYYRKGQKVRRLIKEDFDKAFSRVDCMIAPTSPSTSFKAGDKMDDPLQMYFSDIYTTSINLAGIPGISIPCGEDRTGLPIGMQILGPQFGESTILRVADFLETSH
;
A
#
# COMPACT_ATOMS: atom_id res chain seq x y z
N MET A 1 -19.03 -4.38 -9.00
CA MET A 1 -17.61 -4.08 -9.31
C MET A 1 -17.15 -5.07 -10.37
N LYS A 2 -16.37 -4.63 -11.34
CA LYS A 2 -15.84 -5.47 -12.41
C LYS A 2 -14.32 -5.49 -12.35
N SER A 3 -13.71 -6.65 -12.61
CA SER A 3 -12.25 -6.74 -12.82
C SER A 3 -11.86 -6.06 -14.13
N PHE A 4 -10.58 -5.74 -14.29
CA PHE A 4 -10.10 -5.15 -15.54
C PHE A 4 -10.27 -6.11 -16.73
N ASP A 5 -10.07 -7.41 -16.52
CA ASP A 5 -10.32 -8.40 -17.59
C ASP A 5 -11.77 -8.38 -18.06
N ALA A 6 -12.74 -8.24 -17.16
CA ALA A 6 -14.15 -8.10 -17.53
C ALA A 6 -14.42 -6.81 -18.34
N LEU A 7 -13.83 -5.68 -17.91
CA LEU A 7 -13.94 -4.41 -18.63
C LEU A 7 -13.30 -4.48 -20.03
N ARG A 8 -12.13 -5.13 -20.14
CA ARG A 8 -11.46 -5.35 -21.44
C ARG A 8 -12.30 -6.21 -22.39
N ALA A 9 -12.94 -7.24 -21.87
CA ALA A 9 -13.85 -8.07 -22.67
C ALA A 9 -15.02 -7.24 -23.22
N GLU A 10 -15.63 -6.37 -22.42
CA GLU A 10 -16.71 -5.48 -22.87
C GLU A 10 -16.24 -4.43 -23.89
N LEU A 11 -15.04 -3.85 -23.69
CA LEU A 11 -14.43 -2.92 -24.63
C LEU A 11 -14.16 -3.60 -25.98
N THR A 12 -13.59 -4.82 -25.94
CA THR A 12 -13.32 -5.60 -27.17
C THR A 12 -14.60 -6.00 -27.89
N ALA A 13 -15.67 -6.32 -27.17
CA ALA A 13 -16.97 -6.62 -27.72
C ALA A 13 -17.74 -5.38 -28.25
N GLY A 14 -17.24 -4.17 -27.99
CA GLY A 14 -17.89 -2.91 -28.36
C GLY A 14 -19.18 -2.63 -27.60
N THR A 15 -19.44 -3.32 -26.47
CA THR A 15 -20.65 -3.12 -25.64
C THR A 15 -20.53 -1.90 -24.73
N THR A 16 -19.31 -1.41 -24.52
CA THR A 16 -19.00 -0.19 -23.76
C THR A 16 -17.83 0.56 -24.40
N ASN A 17 -17.45 1.71 -23.82
CA ASN A 17 -16.26 2.47 -24.15
C ASN A 17 -15.65 3.09 -22.89
N CYS A 18 -14.44 3.65 -22.96
CA CYS A 18 -13.73 4.22 -21.81
C CYS A 18 -14.48 5.41 -21.21
N GLU A 19 -15.14 6.22 -22.05
CA GLU A 19 -15.93 7.37 -21.59
C GLU A 19 -17.08 6.88 -20.68
N LYS A 20 -17.90 5.92 -21.11
CA LYS A 20 -19.00 5.35 -20.30
C LYS A 20 -18.51 4.68 -19.02
N ILE A 21 -17.39 3.95 -19.08
CA ILE A 21 -16.77 3.35 -17.90
C ILE A 21 -16.40 4.45 -16.91
N THR A 22 -15.79 5.54 -17.38
CA THR A 22 -15.37 6.66 -16.51
C THR A 22 -16.58 7.39 -15.94
N GLU A 23 -17.63 7.64 -16.71
CA GLU A 23 -18.88 8.23 -16.23
C GLU A 23 -19.53 7.40 -15.13
N GLU A 24 -19.55 6.08 -15.27
CA GLU A 24 -20.08 5.17 -14.24
C GLU A 24 -19.27 5.25 -12.93
N TYR A 25 -17.94 5.27 -13.00
CA TYR A 25 -17.13 5.47 -11.80
C TYR A 25 -17.36 6.83 -11.14
N LEU A 26 -17.48 7.90 -11.93
CA LEU A 26 -17.78 9.25 -11.39
C LEU A 26 -19.14 9.29 -10.71
N ARG A 27 -20.16 8.64 -11.26
CA ARG A 27 -21.48 8.49 -10.64
C ARG A 27 -21.39 7.76 -9.30
N VAL A 28 -20.71 6.62 -9.26
CA VAL A 28 -20.54 5.82 -8.01
C VAL A 28 -19.73 6.59 -6.96
N ILE A 29 -18.74 7.38 -7.36
CA ILE A 29 -17.98 8.25 -6.45
C ILE A 29 -18.90 9.26 -5.78
N GLU A 30 -19.80 9.92 -6.52
CA GLU A 30 -20.72 10.88 -5.93
C GLU A 30 -21.73 10.21 -4.97
N GLU A 31 -22.27 9.04 -5.34
CA GLU A 31 -23.18 8.26 -4.50
C GLU A 31 -22.54 7.82 -3.17
N LYS A 32 -21.24 7.49 -3.19
CA LYS A 32 -20.51 6.94 -2.05
C LYS A 32 -19.52 7.92 -1.42
N LYS A 33 -19.66 9.22 -1.69
CA LYS A 33 -18.75 10.25 -1.14
C LYS A 33 -18.70 10.26 0.40
N HIS A 34 -19.77 9.76 1.06
CA HIS A 34 -19.85 9.63 2.52
C HIS A 34 -18.79 8.66 3.12
N LEU A 35 -18.21 7.77 2.29
CA LEU A 35 -17.10 6.90 2.70
C LEU A 35 -15.79 7.66 2.90
N ASN A 36 -15.68 8.87 2.37
CA ASN A 36 -14.52 9.76 2.46
C ASN A 36 -13.21 9.12 1.92
N ALA A 37 -13.34 8.27 0.90
CA ALA A 37 -12.20 7.54 0.34
C ALA A 37 -11.34 8.38 -0.60
N LEU A 38 -11.90 9.42 -1.24
CA LEU A 38 -11.19 10.33 -2.13
C LEU A 38 -11.18 11.75 -1.55
N LEU A 39 -10.02 12.43 -1.62
CA LEU A 39 -9.83 13.84 -1.28
C LEU A 39 -10.05 14.77 -2.47
N ALA A 40 -9.80 14.28 -3.67
CA ALA A 40 -10.02 15.02 -4.92
C ALA A 40 -10.47 14.05 -6.02
N VAL A 41 -11.38 14.52 -6.87
CA VAL A 41 -11.85 13.83 -8.08
C VAL A 41 -11.58 14.72 -9.27
N PHE A 42 -11.24 14.13 -10.44
CA PHE A 42 -10.84 14.85 -11.65
C PHE A 42 -11.80 14.59 -12.82
N PRO A 43 -13.10 14.96 -12.74
CA PRO A 43 -14.11 14.55 -13.71
C PRO A 43 -13.76 14.95 -15.13
N GLU A 44 -13.44 16.23 -15.36
CA GLU A 44 -13.14 16.77 -16.69
C GLU A 44 -11.88 16.15 -17.29
N LYS A 45 -10.78 16.03 -16.48
CA LYS A 45 -9.52 15.45 -16.92
C LYS A 45 -9.67 13.95 -17.22
N ALA A 46 -10.41 13.20 -16.39
CA ALA A 46 -10.63 11.77 -16.57
C ALA A 46 -11.48 11.49 -17.81
N LEU A 47 -12.55 12.26 -18.05
CA LEU A 47 -13.37 12.13 -19.26
C LEU A 47 -12.61 12.52 -20.53
N ALA A 48 -11.81 13.59 -20.49
CA ALA A 48 -10.96 13.98 -21.62
C ALA A 48 -9.94 12.88 -21.96
N GLN A 49 -9.32 12.27 -20.92
CA GLN A 49 -8.41 11.15 -21.11
C GLN A 49 -9.14 9.92 -21.66
N ALA A 50 -10.32 9.59 -21.14
CA ALA A 50 -11.13 8.48 -21.62
C ALA A 50 -11.49 8.61 -23.12
N LYS A 51 -11.92 9.79 -23.57
CA LYS A 51 -12.18 10.09 -24.99
C LYS A 51 -10.94 9.90 -25.85
N SER A 52 -9.78 10.32 -25.35
CA SER A 52 -8.50 10.13 -26.06
C SER A 52 -8.15 8.64 -26.19
N VAL A 53 -8.35 7.86 -25.12
CA VAL A 53 -8.10 6.41 -25.11
C VAL A 53 -9.08 5.68 -26.04
N ASP A 54 -10.36 6.07 -26.08
CA ASP A 54 -11.34 5.53 -27.01
C ASP A 54 -10.96 5.76 -28.48
N LYS A 55 -10.36 6.93 -28.78
CA LYS A 55 -9.80 7.16 -30.12
C LYS A 55 -8.66 6.21 -30.42
N LYS A 56 -7.70 6.05 -29.49
CA LYS A 56 -6.57 5.12 -29.66
C LYS A 56 -7.01 3.67 -29.82
N LEU A 57 -8.06 3.25 -29.10
CA LEU A 57 -8.65 1.91 -29.26
C LEU A 57 -9.19 1.69 -30.68
N ARG A 58 -9.91 2.68 -31.24
CA ARG A 58 -10.40 2.60 -32.64
C ARG A 58 -9.27 2.60 -33.65
N ASP A 59 -8.18 3.34 -33.38
CA ASP A 59 -7.01 3.43 -34.26
C ASP A 59 -6.04 2.23 -34.08
N GLY A 60 -6.33 1.29 -33.15
CA GLY A 60 -5.53 0.09 -32.91
C GLY A 60 -4.18 0.34 -32.24
N ASN A 61 -3.98 1.50 -31.57
CA ASN A 61 -2.71 1.89 -30.95
C ASN A 61 -2.82 2.23 -29.45
N ALA A 62 -3.87 1.72 -28.78
CA ALA A 62 -4.07 1.91 -27.35
C ALA A 62 -3.09 1.10 -26.51
N GLY A 63 -2.69 1.67 -25.38
CA GLY A 63 -1.81 1.04 -24.39
C GLY A 63 -2.48 -0.12 -23.65
N VAL A 64 -1.66 -0.90 -22.95
CA VAL A 64 -2.08 -2.15 -22.27
C VAL A 64 -3.07 -1.95 -21.12
N LEU A 65 -3.20 -0.73 -20.57
CA LEU A 65 -4.14 -0.38 -19.51
C LEU A 65 -5.34 0.46 -20.03
N ALA A 66 -5.58 0.49 -21.33
CA ALA A 66 -6.71 1.21 -21.90
C ALA A 66 -8.03 0.74 -21.29
N GLY A 67 -8.80 1.69 -20.73
CA GLY A 67 -10.05 1.42 -20.02
C GLY A 67 -9.91 1.12 -18.51
N MET A 68 -8.69 0.99 -17.98
CA MET A 68 -8.47 0.88 -16.54
C MET A 68 -8.56 2.25 -15.88
N VAL A 69 -9.51 2.43 -14.97
CA VAL A 69 -9.67 3.65 -14.18
C VAL A 69 -8.92 3.48 -12.86
N ILE A 70 -7.96 4.37 -12.57
CA ILE A 70 -7.07 4.27 -11.42
C ILE A 70 -7.19 5.51 -10.52
N SER A 71 -7.28 5.28 -9.21
CA SER A 71 -7.15 6.31 -8.19
C SER A 71 -5.77 6.27 -7.52
N ILE A 72 -5.28 7.41 -7.05
CA ILE A 72 -3.88 7.59 -6.63
C ILE A 72 -3.83 8.05 -5.16
N LYS A 73 -3.13 7.35 -4.28
CA LYS A 73 -2.92 7.78 -2.89
C LYS A 73 -2.33 9.19 -2.82
N ASP A 74 -2.81 10.01 -1.90
CA ASP A 74 -2.57 11.46 -1.92
C ASP A 74 -1.14 11.92 -1.55
N LEU A 75 -0.20 11.01 -1.39
CA LEU A 75 1.23 11.33 -1.28
C LEU A 75 2.02 11.07 -2.58
N ILE A 76 1.36 10.58 -3.63
CA ILE A 76 1.98 10.37 -4.95
C ILE A 76 1.66 11.58 -5.83
N CYS A 77 2.69 12.21 -6.38
CA CYS A 77 2.58 13.42 -7.19
C CYS A 77 1.85 13.15 -8.52
N VAL A 78 0.81 13.94 -8.75
CA VAL A 78 0.11 14.06 -10.04
C VAL A 78 0.23 15.51 -10.46
N LYS A 79 0.81 15.78 -11.62
CA LYS A 79 1.07 17.14 -12.12
C LYS A 79 -0.20 17.98 -12.14
N ASP A 80 -0.06 19.24 -11.69
CA ASP A 80 -1.13 20.25 -11.62
C ASP A 80 -2.31 19.84 -10.70
N GLU A 81 -2.06 18.87 -9.77
CA GLU A 81 -3.02 18.44 -8.76
C GLU A 81 -2.47 18.63 -7.35
N ARG A 82 -3.36 18.79 -6.38
CA ARG A 82 -2.98 18.87 -4.97
C ARG A 82 -2.35 17.58 -4.49
N VAL A 83 -1.35 17.70 -3.61
CA VAL A 83 -0.71 16.61 -2.88
C VAL A 83 -0.66 17.03 -1.42
N THR A 84 -1.65 16.63 -0.66
CA THR A 84 -1.79 17.06 0.74
C THR A 84 -1.17 16.09 1.74
N CYS A 85 -0.96 14.83 1.35
CA CYS A 85 -0.55 13.73 2.26
C CYS A 85 -1.51 13.53 3.43
N GLY A 86 -2.80 13.89 3.29
CA GLY A 86 -3.77 13.86 4.38
C GLY A 86 -3.49 14.89 5.48
N SER A 87 -2.70 15.94 5.22
CA SER A 87 -2.18 16.90 6.19
C SER A 87 -2.53 18.34 5.83
N LYS A 88 -2.73 19.17 6.85
CA LYS A 88 -2.87 20.62 6.69
C LYS A 88 -1.55 21.27 6.26
N ILE A 89 -0.40 20.68 6.61
CA ILE A 89 0.92 21.27 6.28
C ILE A 89 1.13 21.42 4.76
N LEU A 90 0.50 20.55 3.94
CA LEU A 90 0.57 20.57 2.48
C LEU A 90 -0.79 20.88 1.83
N GLU A 91 -1.77 21.42 2.55
CA GLU A 91 -3.14 21.64 2.06
C GLU A 91 -3.21 22.36 0.72
N HIS A 92 -2.32 23.30 0.47
CA HIS A 92 -2.30 24.13 -0.76
C HIS A 92 -1.19 23.74 -1.73
N PHE A 93 -0.43 22.70 -1.45
CA PHE A 93 0.66 22.29 -2.33
C PHE A 93 0.12 21.64 -3.60
N VAL A 94 0.50 22.15 -4.75
CA VAL A 94 0.20 21.63 -6.08
C VAL A 94 1.47 21.07 -6.70
N SER A 95 1.45 19.84 -7.17
CA SER A 95 2.61 19.19 -7.76
C SER A 95 2.95 19.78 -9.13
N LEU A 96 4.24 20.05 -9.36
CA LEU A 96 4.77 20.58 -10.62
C LEU A 96 5.06 19.49 -11.66
N TYR A 97 5.04 18.22 -11.26
CA TYR A 97 5.39 17.08 -12.11
C TYR A 97 4.60 15.82 -11.70
N ASP A 98 4.51 14.87 -12.61
CA ASP A 98 3.99 13.53 -12.33
C ASP A 98 5.08 12.66 -11.69
N ALA A 99 4.73 11.86 -10.70
CA ALA A 99 5.57 10.76 -10.25
C ALA A 99 5.82 9.78 -11.42
N THR A 100 6.97 9.08 -11.42
CA THR A 100 7.31 8.11 -12.47
C THR A 100 6.21 7.08 -12.66
N VAL A 101 5.61 6.58 -11.58
CA VAL A 101 4.48 5.64 -11.68
C VAL A 101 3.28 6.22 -12.39
N VAL A 102 2.97 7.51 -12.18
CA VAL A 102 1.86 8.21 -12.84
C VAL A 102 2.16 8.41 -14.33
N GLN A 103 3.38 8.79 -14.69
CA GLN A 103 3.81 8.90 -16.09
C GLN A 103 3.67 7.55 -16.82
N ARG A 104 4.16 6.46 -16.19
CA ARG A 104 4.07 5.10 -16.75
C ARG A 104 2.62 4.66 -16.96
N LEU A 105 1.74 4.92 -15.99
CA LEU A 105 0.30 4.63 -16.10
C LEU A 105 -0.35 5.41 -17.24
N ARG A 106 -0.08 6.72 -17.36
CA ARG A 106 -0.60 7.56 -18.46
C ARG A 106 -0.11 7.08 -19.82
N ASN A 107 1.17 6.69 -19.91
CA ASN A 107 1.77 6.16 -21.15
C ASN A 107 1.16 4.79 -21.56
N ALA A 108 0.64 4.04 -20.59
CA ALA A 108 -0.09 2.80 -20.81
C ALA A 108 -1.60 2.98 -21.00
N ASP A 109 -2.06 4.24 -21.12
CA ASP A 109 -3.46 4.63 -21.31
C ASP A 109 -4.41 4.31 -20.14
N ALA A 110 -3.89 4.21 -18.92
CA ALA A 110 -4.73 4.19 -17.73
C ALA A 110 -5.35 5.58 -17.48
N ILE A 111 -6.58 5.62 -16.98
CA ILE A 111 -7.35 6.84 -16.73
C ILE A 111 -7.24 7.20 -15.25
N ILE A 112 -6.65 8.36 -14.92
CA ILE A 112 -6.49 8.82 -13.54
C ILE A 112 -7.75 9.56 -13.10
N ILE A 113 -8.47 9.05 -12.07
CA ILE A 113 -9.77 9.59 -11.67
C ILE A 113 -9.74 10.50 -10.45
N GLY A 114 -8.73 10.38 -9.57
CA GLY A 114 -8.68 11.19 -8.35
C GLY A 114 -7.58 10.79 -7.38
N LYS A 115 -7.59 11.47 -6.21
CA LYS A 115 -6.62 11.30 -5.11
C LYS A 115 -7.30 10.69 -3.90
N ASN A 116 -6.73 9.59 -3.38
CA ASN A 116 -7.27 8.85 -2.26
C ASN A 116 -6.84 9.43 -0.91
N ASN A 117 -7.78 9.47 0.02
CA ASN A 117 -7.53 9.79 1.41
C ASN A 117 -6.62 8.74 2.08
N MET A 118 -5.92 9.16 3.14
CA MET A 118 -4.87 8.36 3.77
C MET A 118 -4.60 8.84 5.20
N ASP A 119 -3.93 8.04 6.03
CA ASP A 119 -3.34 8.56 7.25
C ASP A 119 -2.27 9.62 6.91
N GLU A 120 -2.22 10.68 7.71
CA GLU A 120 -1.34 11.82 7.51
C GLU A 120 0.12 11.38 7.33
N PHE A 121 0.75 11.78 6.20
CA PHE A 121 2.12 11.39 5.78
C PHE A 121 2.39 9.87 5.83
N ALA A 122 1.36 9.05 5.57
CA ALA A 122 1.40 7.60 5.69
C ALA A 122 1.71 7.08 7.10
N MET A 123 1.48 7.88 8.13
CA MET A 123 1.72 7.56 9.54
C MET A 123 0.43 7.15 10.25
N GLY A 124 0.13 5.87 10.21
CA GLY A 124 -1.06 5.26 10.80
C GLY A 124 -1.35 3.90 10.16
N SER A 125 -2.29 3.17 10.78
CA SER A 125 -2.71 1.83 10.34
C SER A 125 -4.23 1.68 10.32
N SER A 126 -4.98 2.82 10.33
CA SER A 126 -6.45 2.82 10.37
C SER A 126 -7.11 3.81 9.43
N THR A 127 -6.37 4.77 8.89
CA THR A 127 -6.85 5.92 8.11
C THR A 127 -7.83 6.80 8.92
N GLU A 128 -7.55 6.94 10.22
CA GLU A 128 -8.21 7.87 11.12
C GLU A 128 -7.43 9.17 11.30
N ASN A 129 -6.13 9.16 11.00
CA ASN A 129 -5.23 10.30 11.20
C ASN A 129 -5.22 11.32 10.05
N SER A 130 -6.21 11.33 9.19
CA SER A 130 -6.32 12.33 8.12
C SER A 130 -6.85 13.66 8.65
N ALA A 131 -6.24 14.78 8.23
CA ALA A 131 -6.75 16.13 8.49
C ALA A 131 -8.13 16.39 7.85
N TYR A 132 -8.53 15.55 6.89
CA TYR A 132 -9.79 15.64 6.12
C TYR A 132 -10.85 14.65 6.61
N GLY A 133 -10.66 14.09 7.80
CA GLY A 133 -11.56 13.11 8.41
C GLY A 133 -11.25 11.67 8.01
N ARG A 134 -11.75 10.73 8.81
CA ARG A 134 -11.49 9.31 8.64
C ARG A 134 -12.14 8.73 7.37
N VAL A 135 -11.56 7.68 6.83
CA VAL A 135 -12.18 6.83 5.82
C VAL A 135 -13.03 5.76 6.52
N LYS A 136 -14.16 5.42 5.93
CA LYS A 136 -15.08 4.41 6.46
C LYS A 136 -14.97 3.10 5.70
N LEU A 137 -15.08 1.97 6.41
CA LEU A 137 -15.11 0.65 5.79
C LEU A 137 -16.47 0.42 5.11
N PRO A 138 -16.54 0.05 3.81
CA PRO A 138 -17.81 -0.11 3.10
C PRO A 138 -18.74 -1.21 3.66
N GLN A 139 -18.16 -2.26 4.27
CA GLN A 139 -18.90 -3.38 4.84
C GLN A 139 -19.55 -3.02 6.20
N ASP A 140 -18.90 -2.13 6.97
CA ASP A 140 -19.38 -1.62 8.26
C ASP A 140 -18.74 -0.24 8.50
N GLU A 141 -19.52 0.81 8.28
CA GLU A 141 -19.05 2.21 8.42
C GLU A 141 -18.61 2.60 9.85
N THR A 142 -18.91 1.80 10.84
CA THR A 142 -18.43 2.02 12.23
C THR A 142 -16.98 1.58 12.42
N ARG A 143 -16.40 0.86 11.44
CA ARG A 143 -15.06 0.29 11.48
C ARG A 143 -14.07 1.03 10.59
N VAL A 144 -12.80 0.72 10.80
CA VAL A 144 -11.69 1.29 10.05
C VAL A 144 -11.35 0.42 8.82
N PRO A 145 -10.96 1.03 7.68
CA PRO A 145 -10.56 0.27 6.49
C PRO A 145 -9.10 -0.24 6.56
N GLY A 146 -8.43 -0.01 7.69
CA GLY A 146 -6.98 -0.14 7.75
C GLY A 146 -6.27 1.10 7.19
N GLY A 147 -4.93 1.05 7.20
CA GLY A 147 -4.10 2.17 6.77
C GLY A 147 -2.62 1.81 6.59
N SER A 148 -1.92 2.78 6.12
CA SER A 148 -2.26 4.18 5.77
C SER A 148 -2.94 4.36 4.39
N SER A 149 -3.07 3.31 3.54
CA SER A 149 -3.74 3.39 2.24
C SER A 149 -5.22 2.98 2.30
N GLY A 150 -5.93 3.32 3.39
CA GLY A 150 -7.34 2.93 3.56
C GLY A 150 -8.26 3.50 2.49
N GLY A 151 -8.05 4.76 2.08
CA GLY A 151 -8.80 5.34 0.96
C GLY A 151 -8.59 4.61 -0.35
N SER A 152 -7.35 4.11 -0.61
CA SER A 152 -7.04 3.30 -1.79
C SER A 152 -7.75 1.93 -1.77
N ALA A 153 -7.76 1.26 -0.61
CA ALA A 153 -8.44 -0.02 -0.46
C ALA A 153 -9.97 0.12 -0.58
N VAL A 154 -10.54 1.16 0.04
CA VAL A 154 -11.97 1.48 -0.05
C VAL A 154 -12.36 1.88 -1.46
N ALA A 155 -11.52 2.62 -2.18
CA ALA A 155 -11.80 3.01 -3.57
C ALA A 155 -12.01 1.76 -4.46
N VAL A 156 -11.19 0.74 -4.29
CA VAL A 156 -11.35 -0.54 -5.00
C VAL A 156 -12.57 -1.30 -4.48
N ARG A 157 -12.69 -1.48 -3.15
CA ARG A 157 -13.78 -2.27 -2.55
C ARG A 157 -15.16 -1.69 -2.80
N ALA A 158 -15.28 -0.37 -2.82
CA ALA A 158 -16.56 0.31 -3.06
C ALA A 158 -16.87 0.53 -4.56
N GLY A 159 -15.94 0.19 -5.47
CA GLY A 159 -16.13 0.41 -6.91
C GLY A 159 -16.00 1.86 -7.32
N LEU A 160 -15.11 2.62 -6.68
CA LEU A 160 -14.79 4.01 -7.04
C LEU A 160 -13.68 4.10 -8.08
N SER A 161 -12.94 3.02 -8.28
CA SER A 161 -11.93 2.83 -9.33
C SER A 161 -11.76 1.34 -9.62
N THR A 162 -11.20 0.99 -10.79
CA THR A 162 -10.86 -0.40 -11.13
C THR A 162 -9.72 -0.90 -10.25
N THR A 163 -8.68 -0.08 -10.13
CA THR A 163 -7.51 -0.31 -9.28
C THR A 163 -7.11 0.98 -8.59
N SER A 164 -6.21 0.89 -7.62
CA SER A 164 -5.68 2.06 -6.92
C SER A 164 -4.19 1.89 -6.66
N LEU A 165 -3.43 3.00 -6.65
CA LEU A 165 -2.08 3.00 -6.09
C LEU A 165 -2.10 3.35 -4.60
N GLY A 166 -1.36 2.58 -3.82
CA GLY A 166 -1.04 2.84 -2.42
C GLY A 166 0.46 2.99 -2.20
N SER A 167 0.85 3.17 -0.93
CA SER A 167 2.24 3.06 -0.47
C SER A 167 2.30 2.15 0.74
N ASP A 168 3.41 1.41 0.89
CA ASP A 168 3.64 0.45 1.96
C ASP A 168 5.03 0.69 2.57
N THR A 169 5.05 1.16 3.80
CA THR A 169 6.26 1.42 4.59
C THR A 169 6.40 0.40 5.73
N GLY A 170 5.28 -0.10 6.25
CA GLY A 170 5.21 -1.09 7.32
C GLY A 170 4.02 -2.05 7.21
N GLY A 171 3.31 -2.05 6.06
CA GLY A 171 2.09 -2.84 5.85
C GLY A 171 0.98 -2.05 5.17
N SER A 172 1.20 -0.78 4.86
CA SER A 172 0.15 0.18 4.48
C SER A 172 -0.51 -0.04 3.11
N ILE A 173 -0.17 -1.07 2.35
CA ILE A 173 -0.95 -1.62 1.23
C ILE A 173 -1.63 -2.91 1.67
N ARG A 174 -0.87 -3.82 2.29
CA ARG A 174 -1.30 -5.20 2.58
C ARG A 174 -2.34 -5.27 3.69
N GLN A 175 -2.16 -4.52 4.78
CA GLN A 175 -3.09 -4.50 5.91
C GLN A 175 -4.46 -3.90 5.51
N PRO A 176 -4.57 -2.70 4.87
CA PRO A 176 -5.86 -2.21 4.42
C PRO A 176 -6.49 -3.08 3.32
N ALA A 177 -5.69 -3.77 2.50
CA ALA A 177 -6.22 -4.76 1.56
C ALA A 177 -6.90 -5.93 2.30
N ALA A 178 -6.28 -6.45 3.37
CA ALA A 178 -6.85 -7.49 4.21
C ALA A 178 -8.18 -7.06 4.86
N PHE A 179 -8.23 -5.85 5.43
CA PHE A 179 -9.44 -5.34 6.11
C PHE A 179 -10.59 -5.03 5.14
N CYS A 180 -10.28 -4.59 3.92
CA CYS A 180 -11.29 -4.30 2.90
C CYS A 180 -11.68 -5.52 2.06
N GLY A 181 -10.97 -6.64 2.15
CA GLY A 181 -11.21 -7.83 1.33
C GLY A 181 -10.86 -7.59 -0.15
N VAL A 182 -9.71 -6.98 -0.41
CA VAL A 182 -9.14 -6.75 -1.75
C VAL A 182 -7.71 -7.28 -1.82
N VAL A 183 -7.15 -7.35 -3.01
CA VAL A 183 -5.74 -7.70 -3.23
C VAL A 183 -4.87 -6.46 -3.05
N GLY A 184 -3.77 -6.60 -2.29
CA GLY A 184 -2.79 -5.53 -2.11
C GLY A 184 -1.37 -6.02 -2.28
N LEU A 185 -0.65 -5.50 -3.27
CA LEU A 185 0.70 -5.95 -3.62
C LEU A 185 1.75 -4.90 -3.27
N LYS A 186 2.63 -5.24 -2.34
CA LYS A 186 3.87 -4.51 -2.07
C LYS A 186 5.01 -5.16 -2.85
N PRO A 187 5.61 -4.49 -3.85
CA PRO A 187 6.77 -5.05 -4.56
C PRO A 187 8.03 -5.05 -3.70
N THR A 188 9.08 -5.67 -4.19
CA THR A 188 10.43 -5.55 -3.64
C THR A 188 10.82 -4.07 -3.57
N TYR A 189 11.51 -3.67 -2.48
CA TYR A 189 12.06 -2.33 -2.38
C TYR A 189 13.00 -2.03 -3.57
N GLY A 190 12.75 -0.91 -4.25
CA GLY A 190 13.47 -0.53 -5.47
C GLY A 190 12.95 -1.15 -6.78
N ARG A 191 11.96 -2.06 -6.76
CA ARG A 191 11.32 -2.58 -7.99
C ARG A 191 10.50 -1.50 -8.71
N VAL A 192 9.91 -0.58 -7.96
CA VAL A 192 9.12 0.55 -8.44
C VAL A 192 9.77 1.84 -7.97
N SER A 193 9.94 2.80 -8.89
CA SER A 193 10.51 4.10 -8.57
C SER A 193 9.70 4.85 -7.52
N ARG A 194 10.40 5.51 -6.59
CA ARG A 194 9.86 6.43 -5.60
C ARG A 194 9.92 7.90 -6.03
N TYR A 195 10.39 8.20 -7.24
CA TYR A 195 10.42 9.57 -7.74
C TYR A 195 8.99 10.14 -7.83
N GLY A 196 8.75 11.23 -7.12
CA GLY A 196 7.42 11.83 -6.97
C GLY A 196 6.57 11.23 -5.86
N LEU A 197 7.13 10.36 -4.99
CA LEU A 197 6.52 9.93 -3.74
C LEU A 197 6.97 10.86 -2.62
N VAL A 198 6.04 11.47 -1.88
CA VAL A 198 6.36 12.19 -0.65
C VAL A 198 6.79 11.18 0.41
N ALA A 199 8.01 11.34 0.92
CA ALA A 199 8.64 10.34 1.77
C ALA A 199 8.08 10.34 3.21
N PHE A 200 7.76 9.15 3.71
CA PHE A 200 7.65 8.87 5.13
C PHE A 200 9.00 8.36 5.66
N ALA A 201 9.41 7.16 5.26
CA ALA A 201 10.68 6.54 5.63
C ALA A 201 11.36 5.99 4.37
N SER A 202 12.32 6.75 3.84
CA SER A 202 12.86 6.56 2.49
C SER A 202 13.49 5.19 2.25
N SER A 203 13.99 4.51 3.29
CA SER A 203 14.58 3.17 3.17
C SER A 203 13.56 2.02 3.24
N PHE A 204 12.25 2.34 3.36
CA PHE A 204 11.15 1.37 3.47
C PHE A 204 10.04 1.60 2.46
N ASP A 205 9.76 2.87 2.10
CA ASP A 205 8.64 3.26 1.26
C ASP A 205 8.64 2.52 -0.07
N SER A 206 7.50 1.91 -0.41
CA SER A 206 7.27 1.24 -1.69
C SER A 206 5.89 1.63 -2.23
N ILE A 207 5.77 1.89 -3.54
CA ILE A 207 4.48 2.09 -4.21
C ILE A 207 4.03 0.75 -4.77
N GLY A 208 2.74 0.45 -4.64
CA GLY A 208 2.15 -0.76 -5.22
C GLY A 208 0.64 -0.66 -5.40
N PRO A 209 0.06 -1.58 -6.19
CA PRO A 209 -1.37 -1.59 -6.50
C PRO A 209 -2.23 -2.24 -5.41
N LEU A 210 -3.48 -1.74 -5.33
CA LEU A 210 -4.61 -2.42 -4.73
C LEU A 210 -5.63 -2.69 -5.85
N ALA A 211 -6.22 -3.90 -5.88
CA ALA A 211 -7.07 -4.37 -6.97
C ALA A 211 -8.12 -5.36 -6.46
N LEU A 212 -9.11 -5.68 -7.30
CA LEU A 212 -10.08 -6.74 -7.00
C LEU A 212 -9.47 -8.14 -7.17
N THR A 213 -8.55 -8.29 -8.13
CA THR A 213 -7.95 -9.57 -8.49
C THR A 213 -6.42 -9.47 -8.54
N THR A 214 -5.77 -10.62 -8.36
CA THR A 214 -4.30 -10.75 -8.52
C THR A 214 -3.87 -10.36 -9.94
N ARG A 215 -4.67 -10.67 -10.96
CA ARG A 215 -4.39 -10.32 -12.36
C ARG A 215 -4.41 -8.81 -12.59
N ASP A 216 -5.37 -8.11 -12.00
CA ASP A 216 -5.44 -6.64 -12.09
C ASP A 216 -4.23 -5.99 -11.39
N ALA A 217 -3.82 -6.51 -10.21
CA ALA A 217 -2.62 -6.07 -9.51
C ALA A 217 -1.34 -6.32 -10.33
N ALA A 218 -1.24 -7.49 -10.98
CA ALA A 218 -0.13 -7.82 -11.88
C ALA A 218 -0.08 -6.89 -13.11
N SER A 219 -1.25 -6.52 -13.66
CA SER A 219 -1.34 -5.59 -14.78
C SER A 219 -0.73 -4.22 -14.46
N VAL A 220 -1.07 -3.70 -13.28
CA VAL A 220 -0.53 -2.42 -12.81
C VAL A 220 0.96 -2.55 -12.51
N LEU A 221 1.39 -3.60 -11.78
CA LEU A 221 2.80 -3.81 -11.46
C LEU A 221 3.65 -3.93 -12.73
N GLN A 222 3.18 -4.64 -13.77
CA GLN A 222 3.90 -4.78 -15.04
C GLN A 222 4.26 -3.44 -15.67
N VAL A 223 3.39 -2.45 -15.51
CA VAL A 223 3.56 -1.11 -16.09
C VAL A 223 4.43 -0.21 -15.20
N ILE A 224 4.22 -0.24 -13.87
CA ILE A 224 4.92 0.69 -12.97
C ILE A 224 6.31 0.21 -12.55
N ALA A 225 6.64 -1.10 -12.70
CA ALA A 225 7.94 -1.66 -12.35
C ALA A 225 9.04 -1.25 -13.32
N GLY A 226 10.29 -1.29 -12.85
CA GLY A 226 11.50 -1.08 -13.66
C GLY A 226 12.34 0.09 -13.21
N HIS A 227 13.59 0.11 -13.68
CA HIS A 227 14.59 1.11 -13.32
C HIS A 227 14.17 2.54 -13.68
N ASP A 228 14.56 3.48 -12.84
CA ASP A 228 14.37 4.92 -13.02
C ASP A 228 15.61 5.68 -12.54
N ALA A 229 16.26 6.39 -13.44
CA ALA A 229 17.45 7.20 -13.15
C ALA A 229 17.17 8.37 -12.18
N ASN A 230 15.90 8.77 -11.98
CA ASN A 230 15.53 9.81 -11.03
C ASN A 230 15.44 9.30 -9.57
N ASP A 231 15.49 7.99 -9.35
CA ASP A 231 15.49 7.37 -8.02
C ASP A 231 16.75 6.51 -7.85
N SER A 232 17.71 6.99 -7.09
CA SER A 232 18.97 6.28 -6.83
C SER A 232 18.80 4.93 -6.12
N THR A 233 17.63 4.63 -5.58
CA THR A 233 17.31 3.35 -4.95
C THR A 233 16.56 2.40 -5.87
N SER A 234 16.20 2.87 -7.08
CA SER A 234 15.56 2.05 -8.10
C SER A 234 16.54 0.98 -8.63
N ALA A 235 16.16 -0.27 -8.49
CA ALA A 235 17.00 -1.40 -8.86
C ALA A 235 17.07 -1.57 -10.39
N ASP A 236 18.29 -1.72 -10.92
CA ASP A 236 18.50 -2.07 -12.33
C ASP A 236 18.44 -3.60 -12.50
N VAL A 237 17.20 -4.13 -12.35
CA VAL A 237 16.89 -5.55 -12.50
C VAL A 237 15.75 -5.70 -13.48
N GLN A 238 15.93 -6.57 -14.47
CA GLN A 238 14.92 -6.84 -15.50
C GLN A 238 13.55 -7.12 -14.88
N VAL A 239 12.50 -6.50 -15.46
CA VAL A 239 11.11 -6.78 -15.11
C VAL A 239 10.66 -8.00 -15.92
N PRO A 240 10.28 -9.11 -15.25
CA PRO A 240 9.76 -10.28 -15.96
C PRO A 240 8.36 -9.97 -16.51
N ASN A 241 7.90 -10.80 -17.46
CA ASN A 241 6.50 -10.80 -17.84
C ASN A 241 5.70 -11.52 -16.75
N TYR A 242 5.06 -10.77 -15.86
CA TYR A 242 4.31 -11.34 -14.73
C TYR A 242 3.13 -12.21 -15.20
N PHE A 243 2.51 -11.89 -16.33
CA PHE A 243 1.40 -12.70 -16.87
C PHE A 243 1.82 -14.11 -17.28
N SER A 244 3.05 -14.28 -17.78
CA SER A 244 3.55 -15.59 -18.15
C SER A 244 3.71 -16.55 -16.97
N THR A 245 3.68 -16.03 -15.74
CA THR A 245 3.80 -16.80 -14.50
C THR A 245 2.47 -17.18 -13.87
N LEU A 246 1.35 -16.61 -14.32
CA LEU A 246 -0.01 -16.90 -13.83
C LEU A 246 -0.54 -18.21 -14.46
N THR A 247 0.11 -19.32 -14.14
CA THR A 247 -0.10 -20.62 -14.84
C THR A 247 -1.15 -21.52 -14.19
N GLN A 248 -1.77 -21.10 -13.07
CA GLN A 248 -2.72 -21.91 -12.31
C GLN A 248 -2.15 -23.28 -11.85
N ASP A 249 -0.82 -23.38 -11.69
CA ASP A 249 -0.13 -24.59 -11.27
C ASP A 249 0.84 -24.25 -10.13
N VAL A 250 0.69 -24.94 -9.01
CA VAL A 250 1.54 -24.79 -7.81
C VAL A 250 2.32 -26.04 -7.46
N LYS A 251 2.28 -27.06 -8.33
CA LYS A 251 2.98 -28.32 -8.12
C LYS A 251 4.49 -28.09 -8.00
N GLY A 252 5.07 -28.65 -6.96
CA GLY A 252 6.50 -28.57 -6.67
C GLY A 252 6.97 -27.25 -6.04
N ILE A 253 6.07 -26.26 -5.84
CA ILE A 253 6.40 -25.04 -5.08
C ILE A 253 6.62 -25.41 -3.61
N ARG A 254 7.72 -24.93 -3.03
CA ARG A 254 8.04 -25.09 -1.60
C ARG A 254 7.52 -23.86 -0.85
N VAL A 255 6.58 -24.09 0.05
CA VAL A 255 5.90 -23.04 0.83
C VAL A 255 6.35 -23.11 2.28
N GLY A 256 6.96 -22.04 2.79
CA GLY A 256 7.34 -21.91 4.19
C GLY A 256 6.20 -21.35 5.05
N ILE A 257 6.03 -21.91 6.23
CA ILE A 257 5.09 -21.41 7.24
C ILE A 257 5.90 -20.91 8.45
N PRO A 258 6.02 -19.57 8.65
CA PRO A 258 6.76 -19.02 9.78
C PRO A 258 6.02 -19.28 11.10
N LYS A 259 6.54 -20.15 11.95
CA LYS A 259 5.88 -20.54 13.22
C LYS A 259 5.59 -19.34 14.15
N GLU A 260 6.45 -18.31 14.11
CA GLU A 260 6.32 -17.10 14.92
C GLU A 260 5.07 -16.27 14.55
N TYR A 261 4.51 -16.44 13.35
CA TYR A 261 3.31 -15.73 12.90
C TYR A 261 2.00 -16.47 13.22
N PHE A 262 2.11 -17.68 13.77
CA PHE A 262 0.99 -18.50 14.19
C PHE A 262 0.97 -18.70 15.72
N GLY A 263 1.44 -17.71 16.48
CA GLY A 263 1.42 -17.72 17.95
C GLY A 263 0.02 -17.47 18.55
N ASP A 264 -0.03 -17.39 19.89
CA ASP A 264 -1.30 -17.29 20.65
C ASP A 264 -2.06 -15.97 20.45
N ALA A 265 -1.38 -14.92 19.99
CA ALA A 265 -1.99 -13.61 19.71
C ALA A 265 -2.81 -13.58 18.41
N LEU A 266 -2.72 -14.60 17.56
CA LEU A 266 -3.46 -14.70 16.31
C LEU A 266 -4.89 -15.17 16.58
N ASP A 267 -5.86 -14.41 16.07
CA ASP A 267 -7.27 -14.82 16.12
C ASP A 267 -7.48 -16.21 15.49
N SER A 268 -8.28 -17.04 16.16
CA SER A 268 -8.50 -18.43 15.76
C SER A 268 -9.22 -18.59 14.42
N GLU A 269 -10.11 -17.65 14.07
CA GLU A 269 -10.82 -17.68 12.78
C GLU A 269 -9.87 -17.31 11.64
N ILE A 270 -8.95 -16.37 11.87
CA ILE A 270 -7.90 -16.03 10.91
C ILE A 270 -6.96 -17.22 10.71
N ARG A 271 -6.52 -17.85 11.81
CA ARG A 271 -5.69 -19.07 11.74
C ARG A 271 -6.34 -20.11 10.85
N GLN A 272 -7.59 -20.46 11.12
CA GLN A 272 -8.33 -21.49 10.37
C GLN A 272 -8.48 -21.13 8.89
N ALA A 273 -8.79 -19.88 8.57
CA ALA A 273 -8.92 -19.41 7.19
C ALA A 273 -7.60 -19.54 6.41
N VAL A 274 -6.47 -19.16 7.02
CA VAL A 274 -5.14 -19.28 6.42
C VAL A 274 -4.73 -20.75 6.28
N GLU A 275 -4.92 -21.57 7.31
CA GLU A 275 -4.62 -23.01 7.28
C GLU A 275 -5.40 -23.75 6.19
N LYS A 276 -6.68 -23.42 5.99
CA LYS A 276 -7.49 -23.95 4.88
C LYS A 276 -6.85 -23.65 3.51
N LYS A 277 -6.32 -22.47 3.28
CA LYS A 277 -5.64 -22.11 2.01
C LYS A 277 -4.30 -22.84 1.87
N ILE A 278 -3.59 -23.10 2.98
CA ILE A 278 -2.37 -23.92 2.99
C ILE A 278 -2.70 -25.37 2.59
N ASP A 279 -3.81 -25.91 3.09
CA ASP A 279 -4.26 -27.27 2.75
C ASP A 279 -4.63 -27.40 1.26
N ILE A 280 -5.24 -26.36 0.66
CA ILE A 280 -5.48 -26.32 -0.79
C ILE A 280 -4.17 -26.43 -1.57
N LEU A 281 -3.13 -25.69 -1.19
CA LEU A 281 -1.81 -25.79 -1.84
C LEU A 281 -1.20 -27.19 -1.71
N ARG A 282 -1.27 -27.76 -0.52
CA ARG A 282 -0.79 -29.14 -0.26
C ARG A 282 -1.50 -30.16 -1.13
N ALA A 283 -2.81 -30.06 -1.25
CA ALA A 283 -3.64 -30.94 -2.08
C ALA A 283 -3.30 -30.84 -3.58
N HIS A 284 -2.76 -29.68 -4.03
CA HIS A 284 -2.35 -29.44 -5.42
C HIS A 284 -0.85 -29.64 -5.64
N GLY A 285 -0.15 -30.31 -4.72
CA GLY A 285 1.22 -30.75 -4.91
C GLY A 285 2.29 -29.75 -4.53
N ALA A 286 1.96 -28.69 -3.79
CA ALA A 286 2.96 -27.86 -3.12
C ALA A 286 3.54 -28.58 -1.90
N THR A 287 4.82 -28.38 -1.60
CA THR A 287 5.46 -28.87 -0.39
C THR A 287 5.37 -27.84 0.71
N ILE A 288 4.80 -28.19 1.85
CA ILE A 288 4.64 -27.28 2.99
C ILE A 288 5.72 -27.58 4.04
N GLU A 289 6.46 -26.57 4.45
CA GLU A 289 7.56 -26.67 5.40
C GLU A 289 7.41 -25.63 6.52
N GLU A 290 7.50 -26.05 7.78
CA GLU A 290 7.61 -25.11 8.89
C GLU A 290 9.00 -24.46 8.90
N ILE A 291 9.04 -23.13 9.02
CA ILE A 291 10.26 -22.34 9.10
C ILE A 291 10.27 -21.48 10.35
N SER A 292 11.43 -20.95 10.71
CA SER A 292 11.59 -20.04 11.85
C SER A 292 12.22 -18.73 11.41
N LEU A 293 11.66 -17.63 11.92
CA LEU A 293 12.16 -16.25 11.79
C LEU A 293 12.44 -15.70 13.22
N PRO A 294 13.50 -16.14 13.88
CA PRO A 294 13.71 -15.95 15.33
C PRO A 294 13.81 -14.49 15.76
N HIS A 295 14.19 -13.56 14.86
CA HIS A 295 14.28 -12.14 15.20
C HIS A 295 12.95 -11.38 15.00
N THR A 296 11.83 -12.07 14.73
CA THR A 296 10.50 -11.46 14.57
C THR A 296 10.07 -10.68 15.80
N GLU A 297 10.43 -11.11 17.01
CA GLU A 297 10.12 -10.42 18.27
C GLU A 297 10.65 -8.97 18.34
N TYR A 298 11.72 -8.65 17.60
CA TYR A 298 12.31 -7.31 17.58
C TYR A 298 11.75 -6.40 16.48
N THR A 299 10.87 -6.91 15.65
CA THR A 299 10.42 -6.24 14.41
C THR A 299 9.77 -4.90 14.69
N ILE A 300 8.77 -4.86 15.60
CA ILE A 300 8.02 -3.64 15.90
C ILE A 300 8.96 -2.56 16.46
N ALA A 301 9.77 -2.90 17.46
CA ALA A 301 10.72 -1.95 18.05
C ALA A 301 11.72 -1.42 17.01
N THR A 302 12.29 -2.32 16.19
CA THR A 302 13.25 -1.96 15.14
C THR A 302 12.62 -1.05 14.08
N TYR A 303 11.41 -1.38 13.63
CA TYR A 303 10.68 -0.59 12.65
C TYR A 303 10.42 0.83 13.17
N TYR A 304 9.84 0.97 14.37
CA TYR A 304 9.52 2.30 14.89
C TYR A 304 10.74 3.15 15.20
N ILE A 305 11.83 2.56 15.67
CA ILE A 305 13.11 3.27 15.83
C ILE A 305 13.60 3.83 14.48
N LEU A 306 13.67 3.00 13.45
CA LEU A 306 14.23 3.40 12.16
C LEU A 306 13.27 4.30 11.38
N ALA A 307 11.99 3.94 11.28
CA ALA A 307 11.01 4.69 10.53
C ALA A 307 10.76 6.09 11.11
N THR A 308 10.71 6.23 12.45
CA THR A 308 10.55 7.56 13.07
C THR A 308 11.80 8.41 12.94
N ALA A 309 13.00 7.83 12.99
CA ALA A 309 14.25 8.53 12.74
C ALA A 309 14.27 9.13 11.32
N GLU A 310 13.92 8.33 10.30
CA GLU A 310 13.84 8.81 8.92
C GLU A 310 12.71 9.82 8.73
N ALA A 311 11.55 9.62 9.36
CA ALA A 311 10.43 10.56 9.33
C ALA A 311 10.81 11.93 9.88
N SER A 312 11.49 11.99 11.03
CA SER A 312 11.89 13.26 11.61
C SER A 312 12.80 14.06 10.67
N SER A 313 13.73 13.39 9.97
CA SER A 313 14.61 14.00 8.97
C SER A 313 13.86 14.39 7.69
N ASN A 314 12.96 13.51 7.20
CA ASN A 314 12.21 13.79 5.97
C ASN A 314 11.20 14.93 6.13
N LEU A 315 10.55 15.05 7.30
CA LEU A 315 9.54 16.07 7.55
C LEU A 315 10.13 17.39 8.08
N ASP A 316 11.43 17.48 8.29
CA ASP A 316 12.12 18.71 8.69
C ASP A 316 11.96 19.83 7.63
N ARG A 317 11.84 19.45 6.35
CA ARG A 317 11.67 20.38 5.23
C ARG A 317 10.36 21.17 5.24
N TYR A 318 9.32 20.69 5.96
CA TYR A 318 8.01 21.34 6.05
C TYR A 318 7.99 22.30 7.24
N ASP A 319 8.55 23.49 7.03
CA ASP A 319 8.87 24.45 8.08
C ASP A 319 8.06 25.76 7.99
N GLY A 320 7.22 25.90 6.95
CA GLY A 320 6.44 27.12 6.70
C GLY A 320 7.25 28.27 6.11
N ALA A 321 8.57 28.11 5.95
CA ALA A 321 9.44 29.12 5.30
C ALA A 321 9.70 28.76 3.84
N ARG A 322 10.15 27.53 3.57
CA ARG A 322 10.44 27.04 2.21
C ARG A 322 9.16 26.69 1.45
N TYR A 323 8.26 25.93 2.08
CA TYR A 323 6.93 25.58 1.58
C TYR A 323 6.08 24.96 2.69
N GLY A 324 4.80 24.73 2.38
CA GLY A 324 3.83 24.20 3.31
C GLY A 324 3.04 25.32 4.03
N PHE A 325 2.19 24.90 4.96
CA PHE A 325 1.40 25.79 5.80
C PHE A 325 2.31 26.72 6.60
N ARG A 326 2.04 28.03 6.50
CA ARG A 326 2.74 29.08 7.24
C ARG A 326 1.76 29.81 8.14
N LYS A 327 2.08 29.85 9.44
CA LYS A 327 1.33 30.68 10.38
C LYS A 327 1.69 32.13 10.16
N GLU A 328 0.68 32.94 9.94
CA GLU A 328 0.81 34.41 9.84
C GLU A 328 0.57 35.07 11.20
N ASN A 329 0.91 36.37 11.32
CA ASN A 329 0.74 37.19 12.52
C ASN A 329 1.45 36.60 13.75
N VAL A 330 2.72 36.29 13.61
CA VAL A 330 3.62 35.78 14.65
C VAL A 330 4.62 36.87 15.06
N ALA A 331 5.15 36.79 16.29
CA ALA A 331 6.04 37.81 16.81
C ALA A 331 7.44 37.74 16.19
N ASP A 332 7.95 36.56 15.88
CA ASP A 332 9.29 36.34 15.33
C ASP A 332 9.37 35.07 14.50
N LEU A 333 10.58 34.81 13.94
CA LEU A 333 10.87 33.65 13.12
C LEU A 333 10.73 32.32 13.89
N SER A 334 11.14 32.27 15.14
CA SER A 334 11.03 31.06 15.97
C SER A 334 9.59 30.71 16.20
N GLU A 335 8.75 31.69 16.53
CA GLU A 335 7.32 31.50 16.68
C GLU A 335 6.67 31.03 15.37
N MET A 336 7.09 31.56 14.23
CA MET A 336 6.59 31.13 12.92
C MET A 336 6.87 29.64 12.69
N TYR A 337 8.09 29.15 12.93
CA TYR A 337 8.42 27.73 12.80
C TYR A 337 7.60 26.85 13.77
N ILE A 338 7.56 27.24 15.04
CA ILE A 338 6.85 26.47 16.08
C ILE A 338 5.37 26.37 15.74
N LYS A 339 4.70 27.49 15.47
CA LYS A 339 3.27 27.50 15.20
C LYS A 339 2.90 26.85 13.88
N SER A 340 3.69 27.06 12.81
CA SER A 340 3.45 26.40 11.52
C SER A 340 3.47 24.88 11.65
N ARG A 341 4.45 24.34 12.33
CA ARG A 341 4.58 22.89 12.52
C ARG A 341 3.57 22.34 13.53
N SER A 342 3.31 23.02 14.65
CA SER A 342 2.36 22.54 15.67
C SER A 342 0.91 22.58 15.22
N GLU A 343 0.51 23.54 14.38
CA GLU A 343 -0.85 23.64 13.85
C GLU A 343 -1.02 22.88 12.51
N GLY A 344 0.03 22.75 11.72
CA GLY A 344 0.02 22.10 10.42
C GLY A 344 0.08 20.58 10.48
N PHE A 345 0.78 20.00 11.48
CA PHE A 345 0.86 18.55 11.67
C PHE A 345 -0.13 18.04 12.70
N GLY A 346 -0.71 16.87 12.45
CA GLY A 346 -1.54 16.11 13.37
C GLY A 346 -0.75 15.49 14.53
N SER A 347 -1.46 14.96 15.51
CA SER A 347 -0.88 14.44 16.75
C SER A 347 0.06 13.26 16.55
N GLU A 348 -0.30 12.29 15.71
CA GLU A 348 0.52 11.11 15.45
C GLU A 348 1.82 11.46 14.71
N VAL A 349 1.76 12.34 13.72
CA VAL A 349 2.95 12.82 13.01
C VAL A 349 3.90 13.55 13.97
N LYS A 350 3.37 14.45 14.80
CA LYS A 350 4.18 15.14 15.84
C LYS A 350 4.85 14.14 16.79
N ARG A 351 4.12 13.11 17.24
CA ARG A 351 4.66 12.05 18.10
C ARG A 351 5.85 11.35 17.43
N ARG A 352 5.70 10.94 16.17
CA ARG A 352 6.77 10.25 15.42
C ARG A 352 7.96 11.15 15.14
N ILE A 353 7.75 12.43 14.85
CA ILE A 353 8.84 13.41 14.70
C ILE A 353 9.62 13.53 16.02
N MET A 354 8.95 13.64 17.16
CA MET A 354 9.60 13.74 18.48
C MET A 354 10.37 12.48 18.82
N LEU A 355 9.81 11.30 18.60
CA LEU A 355 10.50 10.01 18.79
C LEU A 355 11.74 9.91 17.90
N GLY A 356 11.63 10.26 16.63
CA GLY A 356 12.75 10.23 15.70
C GLY A 356 13.85 11.20 16.07
N THR A 357 13.50 12.42 16.48
CA THR A 357 14.47 13.41 16.98
C THR A 357 15.21 12.90 18.21
N TYR A 358 14.50 12.25 19.14
CA TYR A 358 15.11 11.63 20.30
C TYR A 358 16.11 10.52 19.91
N VAL A 359 15.68 9.60 19.03
CA VAL A 359 16.51 8.49 18.55
C VAL A 359 17.80 8.98 17.85
N LEU A 360 17.72 10.11 17.13
CA LEU A 360 18.86 10.68 16.41
C LEU A 360 19.70 11.64 17.27
N SER A 361 19.31 11.97 18.50
CA SER A 361 20.02 12.91 19.34
C SER A 361 21.35 12.36 19.86
N ALA A 362 22.27 13.25 20.22
CA ALA A 362 23.57 12.89 20.76
C ALA A 362 23.44 11.98 22.00
N GLY A 363 24.21 10.91 22.06
CA GLY A 363 24.15 9.89 23.12
C GLY A 363 23.13 8.78 22.90
N TYR A 364 22.11 8.96 22.05
CA TYR A 364 21.10 7.95 21.76
C TYR A 364 21.22 7.33 20.36
N TYR A 365 21.89 8.02 19.42
CA TYR A 365 22.09 7.54 18.06
C TYR A 365 22.70 6.12 18.00
N ASP A 366 23.77 5.88 18.73
CA ASP A 366 24.43 4.57 18.75
C ASP A 366 23.60 3.50 19.48
N ALA A 367 22.93 3.88 20.56
CA ALA A 367 22.14 2.98 21.39
C ALA A 367 20.85 2.53 20.68
N TYR A 368 20.24 3.39 19.87
CA TYR A 368 18.97 3.11 19.19
C TYR A 368 19.15 2.96 17.69
N TYR A 369 19.53 4.01 16.94
CA TYR A 369 19.53 3.98 15.48
C TYR A 369 20.53 2.95 14.93
N ARG A 370 21.80 3.01 15.34
CA ARG A 370 22.82 2.03 14.88
C ARG A 370 22.47 0.61 15.31
N LYS A 371 21.97 0.43 16.53
CA LYS A 371 21.49 -0.89 16.98
C LYS A 371 20.32 -1.37 16.17
N GLY A 372 19.34 -0.51 15.88
CA GLY A 372 18.21 -0.81 14.99
C GLY A 372 18.64 -1.27 13.59
N GLN A 373 19.65 -0.61 12.99
CA GLN A 373 20.21 -1.04 11.70
C GLN A 373 20.85 -2.44 11.76
N LYS A 374 21.54 -2.76 12.87
CA LYS A 374 22.11 -4.11 13.07
C LYS A 374 21.01 -5.18 13.19
N VAL A 375 19.95 -4.88 13.97
CA VAL A 375 18.81 -5.80 14.14
C VAL A 375 18.04 -5.95 12.82
N ARG A 376 17.86 -4.87 12.04
CA ARG A 376 17.29 -4.94 10.69
C ARG A 376 18.02 -5.94 9.80
N ARG A 377 19.36 -5.96 9.88
CA ARG A 377 20.17 -6.92 9.12
C ARG A 377 19.92 -8.36 9.58
N LEU A 378 19.82 -8.61 10.89
CA LEU A 378 19.52 -9.95 11.41
C LEU A 378 18.13 -10.43 10.96
N ILE A 379 17.12 -9.56 10.98
CA ILE A 379 15.79 -9.87 10.46
C ILE A 379 15.86 -10.23 8.97
N LYS A 380 16.62 -9.47 8.17
CA LYS A 380 16.81 -9.81 6.75
C LYS A 380 17.50 -11.16 6.58
N GLU A 381 18.53 -11.47 7.37
CA GLU A 381 19.25 -12.75 7.31
C GLU A 381 18.36 -13.95 7.66
N ASP A 382 17.36 -13.79 8.54
CA ASP A 382 16.35 -14.83 8.79
C ASP A 382 15.55 -15.15 7.52
N PHE A 383 15.07 -14.13 6.82
CA PHE A 383 14.36 -14.31 5.55
C PHE A 383 15.26 -14.93 4.47
N ASP A 384 16.50 -14.45 4.34
CA ASP A 384 17.44 -14.98 3.34
C ASP A 384 17.74 -16.50 3.59
N LYS A 385 17.91 -16.89 4.85
CA LYS A 385 18.07 -18.32 5.23
C LYS A 385 16.83 -19.12 4.93
N ALA A 386 15.66 -18.61 5.26
CA ALA A 386 14.40 -19.31 5.00
C ALA A 386 14.16 -19.48 3.48
N PHE A 387 14.40 -18.44 2.66
CA PHE A 387 14.25 -18.52 1.20
C PHE A 387 15.31 -19.38 0.51
N SER A 388 16.38 -19.80 1.19
CA SER A 388 17.25 -20.85 0.64
C SER A 388 16.60 -22.24 0.61
N ARG A 389 15.53 -22.43 1.41
CA ARG A 389 14.80 -23.70 1.56
C ARG A 389 13.43 -23.69 0.86
N VAL A 390 12.76 -22.52 0.82
CA VAL A 390 11.40 -22.36 0.30
C VAL A 390 11.34 -21.31 -0.80
N ASP A 391 10.34 -21.41 -1.68
CA ASP A 391 10.17 -20.52 -2.82
C ASP A 391 9.27 -19.32 -2.48
N CYS A 392 8.35 -19.49 -1.51
CA CYS A 392 7.54 -18.44 -0.93
C CYS A 392 7.17 -18.81 0.51
N MET A 393 6.60 -17.83 1.24
CA MET A 393 6.05 -18.05 2.60
C MET A 393 4.60 -17.61 2.64
N ILE A 394 3.82 -18.23 3.51
CA ILE A 394 2.43 -17.86 3.80
C ILE A 394 2.30 -17.49 5.26
N ALA A 395 1.60 -16.38 5.51
CA ALA A 395 1.33 -15.88 6.84
C ALA A 395 -0.03 -15.13 6.88
N PRO A 396 -0.65 -14.94 8.05
CA PRO A 396 -1.73 -13.98 8.20
C PRO A 396 -1.23 -12.56 7.90
N THR A 397 -2.10 -11.69 7.38
CA THR A 397 -1.73 -10.29 7.12
C THR A 397 -1.84 -9.44 8.37
N SER A 398 -2.83 -9.70 9.22
CA SER A 398 -3.09 -8.98 10.48
C SER A 398 -3.50 -9.98 11.56
N PRO A 399 -3.26 -9.69 12.86
CA PRO A 399 -3.66 -10.56 13.96
C PRO A 399 -5.18 -10.57 14.21
N SER A 400 -5.91 -9.58 13.72
CA SER A 400 -7.37 -9.44 13.83
C SER A 400 -7.97 -8.95 12.52
N THR A 401 -9.28 -9.10 12.35
CA THR A 401 -10.06 -8.42 11.33
C THR A 401 -10.21 -6.92 11.68
N SER A 402 -10.93 -6.14 10.85
CA SER A 402 -11.14 -4.72 11.08
C SER A 402 -11.77 -4.44 12.46
N PHE A 403 -11.24 -3.46 13.17
CA PHE A 403 -11.73 -3.00 14.48
C PHE A 403 -12.57 -1.72 14.35
N LYS A 404 -13.32 -1.37 15.40
CA LYS A 404 -14.15 -0.15 15.41
C LYS A 404 -13.28 1.10 15.43
N ALA A 405 -13.77 2.15 14.77
CA ALA A 405 -13.13 3.46 14.82
C ALA A 405 -13.08 3.98 16.27
N GLY A 406 -11.91 4.50 16.65
CA GLY A 406 -11.62 4.99 18.00
C GLY A 406 -11.01 3.95 18.93
N ASP A 407 -11.22 2.65 18.73
CA ASP A 407 -10.82 1.60 19.69
C ASP A 407 -9.32 1.60 20.06
N LYS A 408 -8.45 2.04 19.13
CA LYS A 408 -6.99 2.01 19.32
C LYS A 408 -6.33 3.39 19.32
N MET A 409 -7.11 4.47 19.29
CA MET A 409 -6.56 5.82 19.20
C MET A 409 -5.81 6.27 20.46
N ASP A 410 -6.24 5.80 21.63
CA ASP A 410 -5.66 6.18 22.92
C ASP A 410 -4.44 5.33 23.30
N ASP A 411 -4.20 4.20 22.62
CA ASP A 411 -3.05 3.32 22.86
C ASP A 411 -2.25 3.09 21.57
N PRO A 412 -1.20 3.89 21.35
CA PRO A 412 -0.35 3.75 20.15
C PRO A 412 0.28 2.37 20.01
N LEU A 413 0.57 1.67 21.11
CA LEU A 413 1.19 0.33 21.03
C LEU A 413 0.21 -0.70 20.47
N GLN A 414 -1.08 -0.64 20.86
CA GLN A 414 -2.10 -1.52 20.28
C GLN A 414 -2.28 -1.27 18.77
N MET A 415 -2.18 -0.01 18.33
CA MET A 415 -2.19 0.31 16.91
C MET A 415 -0.97 -0.30 16.21
N TYR A 416 0.23 -0.19 16.81
CA TYR A 416 1.47 -0.71 16.26
C TYR A 416 1.48 -2.24 16.17
N PHE A 417 0.86 -2.94 17.11
CA PHE A 417 0.71 -4.39 17.04
C PHE A 417 -0.20 -4.86 15.89
N SER A 418 -1.03 -4.00 15.33
CA SER A 418 -1.81 -4.35 14.14
C SER A 418 -0.94 -4.64 12.91
N ASP A 419 0.30 -4.15 12.89
CA ASP A 419 1.27 -4.30 11.80
C ASP A 419 2.36 -5.36 12.09
N ILE A 420 2.18 -6.18 13.14
CA ILE A 420 3.23 -7.11 13.60
C ILE A 420 3.67 -8.11 12.52
N TYR A 421 2.76 -8.54 11.64
CA TYR A 421 3.04 -9.50 10.57
C TYR A 421 3.49 -8.85 9.26
N THR A 422 3.43 -7.52 9.15
CA THR A 422 3.74 -6.83 7.89
C THR A 422 5.06 -6.06 7.92
N THR A 423 5.46 -5.54 9.08
CA THR A 423 6.65 -4.67 9.22
C THR A 423 7.98 -5.37 8.94
N SER A 424 8.11 -6.66 9.29
CA SER A 424 9.32 -7.45 9.04
C SER A 424 9.66 -7.53 7.54
N ILE A 425 8.64 -7.59 6.69
CA ILE A 425 8.75 -7.65 5.23
C ILE A 425 9.36 -6.35 4.68
N ASN A 426 9.00 -5.20 5.26
CA ASN A 426 9.59 -3.90 4.91
C ASN A 426 11.03 -3.79 5.40
N LEU A 427 11.33 -4.26 6.63
CA LEU A 427 12.68 -4.31 7.17
C LEU A 427 13.62 -5.16 6.30
N ALA A 428 13.12 -6.29 5.80
CA ALA A 428 13.85 -7.18 4.90
C ALA A 428 13.89 -6.68 3.44
N GLY A 429 13.02 -5.76 3.04
CA GLY A 429 12.95 -5.21 1.68
C GLY A 429 12.39 -6.17 0.63
N ILE A 430 11.71 -7.25 1.05
CA ILE A 430 11.16 -8.30 0.19
C ILE A 430 9.73 -7.98 -0.29
N PRO A 431 9.22 -8.61 -1.37
CA PRO A 431 7.86 -8.43 -1.83
C PRO A 431 6.85 -9.21 -0.99
N GLY A 432 5.61 -8.76 -0.99
CA GLY A 432 4.48 -9.46 -0.37
C GLY A 432 3.15 -9.04 -0.99
N ILE A 433 2.26 -9.99 -1.16
CA ILE A 433 0.90 -9.76 -1.63
C ILE A 433 -0.10 -10.22 -0.58
N SER A 434 -1.04 -9.38 -0.22
CA SER A 434 -2.19 -9.74 0.62
C SER A 434 -3.39 -10.07 -0.27
N ILE A 435 -4.02 -11.20 -0.03
CA ILE A 435 -5.23 -11.65 -0.72
C ILE A 435 -6.32 -12.00 0.29
N PRO A 436 -7.61 -11.86 -0.04
CA PRO A 436 -8.69 -12.38 0.79
C PRO A 436 -8.63 -13.92 0.89
N CYS A 437 -8.82 -14.46 2.09
CA CYS A 437 -8.83 -15.92 2.31
C CYS A 437 -10.07 -16.45 3.05
N GLY A 438 -11.00 -15.59 3.41
CA GLY A 438 -12.24 -15.90 4.09
C GLY A 438 -12.89 -14.69 4.72
N GLU A 439 -13.89 -14.95 5.57
CA GLU A 439 -14.57 -13.95 6.38
C GLU A 439 -14.67 -14.49 7.82
N ASP A 440 -14.68 -13.61 8.81
CA ASP A 440 -14.97 -13.97 10.18
C ASP A 440 -16.49 -14.21 10.39
N ARG A 441 -16.88 -14.67 11.57
CA ARG A 441 -18.31 -14.93 11.92
C ARG A 441 -19.21 -13.68 11.82
N THR A 442 -18.63 -12.48 11.70
CA THR A 442 -19.37 -11.23 11.53
C THR A 442 -19.43 -10.77 10.07
N GLY A 443 -18.84 -11.52 9.14
CA GLY A 443 -18.77 -11.21 7.71
C GLY A 443 -17.66 -10.20 7.34
N LEU A 444 -16.69 -9.97 8.23
CA LEU A 444 -15.55 -9.13 7.95
C LEU A 444 -14.47 -9.91 7.22
N PRO A 445 -13.82 -9.32 6.21
CA PRO A 445 -12.79 -10.02 5.45
C PRO A 445 -11.58 -10.43 6.29
N ILE A 446 -11.06 -11.61 5.98
CA ILE A 446 -9.78 -12.12 6.49
C ILE A 446 -8.78 -12.11 5.34
N GLY A 447 -7.60 -11.51 5.58
CA GLY A 447 -6.50 -11.47 4.62
C GLY A 447 -5.34 -12.36 5.04
N MET A 448 -4.78 -13.07 4.07
CA MET A 448 -3.48 -13.75 4.18
C MET A 448 -2.47 -13.09 3.27
N GLN A 449 -1.17 -13.17 3.60
CA GLN A 449 -0.11 -12.68 2.75
C GLN A 449 0.79 -13.80 2.25
N ILE A 450 1.25 -13.64 1.01
CA ILE A 450 2.24 -14.50 0.37
C ILE A 450 3.50 -13.64 0.19
N LEU A 451 4.62 -14.12 0.73
CA LEU A 451 5.90 -13.42 0.75
C LEU A 451 6.88 -14.12 -0.18
N GLY A 452 7.68 -13.36 -0.92
CA GLY A 452 8.70 -13.89 -1.83
C GLY A 452 10.10 -13.42 -1.48
N PRO A 453 11.14 -14.08 -2.01
CA PRO A 453 12.50 -13.55 -1.98
C PRO A 453 12.58 -12.21 -2.72
N GLN A 454 13.68 -11.47 -2.56
CA GLN A 454 13.88 -10.24 -3.33
C GLN A 454 13.69 -10.49 -4.83
N PHE A 455 12.88 -9.66 -5.47
CA PHE A 455 12.47 -9.77 -6.88
C PHE A 455 11.70 -11.05 -7.24
N GLY A 456 11.12 -11.70 -6.23
CA GLY A 456 10.29 -12.90 -6.38
C GLY A 456 8.81 -12.62 -6.64
N GLU A 457 8.45 -11.45 -7.20
CA GLU A 457 7.05 -11.08 -7.48
C GLU A 457 6.32 -12.12 -8.32
N SER A 458 7.00 -12.73 -9.30
CA SER A 458 6.41 -13.77 -10.16
C SER A 458 5.89 -14.96 -9.37
N THR A 459 6.64 -15.43 -8.38
CA THR A 459 6.25 -16.57 -7.55
C THR A 459 5.05 -16.24 -6.68
N ILE A 460 5.05 -15.07 -6.00
CA ILE A 460 3.93 -14.70 -5.13
C ILE A 460 2.66 -14.41 -5.92
N LEU A 461 2.77 -13.82 -7.12
CA LEU A 461 1.64 -13.60 -8.02
C LEU A 461 1.06 -14.93 -8.53
N ARG A 462 1.91 -15.91 -8.89
CA ARG A 462 1.47 -17.25 -9.30
C ARG A 462 0.67 -17.95 -8.20
N VAL A 463 1.18 -17.96 -6.97
CA VAL A 463 0.52 -18.60 -5.84
C VAL A 463 -0.78 -17.85 -5.47
N ALA A 464 -0.77 -16.52 -5.52
CA ALA A 464 -1.94 -15.70 -5.25
C ALA A 464 -3.07 -15.93 -6.27
N ASP A 465 -2.75 -15.90 -7.58
CA ASP A 465 -3.70 -16.14 -8.67
C ASP A 465 -4.32 -17.56 -8.59
N PHE A 466 -3.51 -18.57 -8.24
CA PHE A 466 -4.00 -19.90 -8.00
C PHE A 466 -4.98 -19.97 -6.82
N LEU A 467 -4.62 -19.40 -5.66
CA LEU A 467 -5.45 -19.43 -4.44
C LEU A 467 -6.73 -18.60 -4.56
N GLU A 468 -6.73 -17.56 -5.39
CA GLU A 468 -7.91 -16.74 -5.67
C GLU A 468 -8.97 -17.51 -6.46
N THR A 469 -8.56 -18.40 -7.36
CA THR A 469 -9.44 -19.18 -8.24
C THR A 469 -9.76 -20.56 -7.70
N SER A 470 -9.01 -21.06 -6.68
CA SER A 470 -9.23 -22.37 -6.06
C SER A 470 -10.20 -22.27 -4.88
N HIS A 471 -11.25 -23.08 -4.89
CA HIS A 471 -12.31 -23.14 -3.87
C HIS A 471 -12.23 -24.37 -3.01
#